data_88df78f6c7d63af39563712b2b29fd8e
#
_entry.id   88df78f6c7d63af39563712b2b29fd8e
#
_cell.length_a   1.000
_cell.length_b   1.000
_cell.length_c   1.000
_cell.angle_alpha   90.00
_cell.angle_beta   90.00
_cell.angle_gamma   90.00
#
_symmetry.space_group_name_H-M   'P 1'
#
loop_
_entity.id
_entity.type
_entity.pdbx_description
1 polymer ?
#
loop_
_entity_poly.entity_id
_entity_poly.type
_entity_poly.pdbx_seq_one_letter_code
_entity_poly.pdbx_strand_id
1 'polypeptide(L)'
;MSGRPVAVVTGGSSGIGAAICRRLIERGHDVVSLARRRPDWSDPALHAVEVDLTDALATEQAAAAVAKQFAISTVVHNAGVIRPALLADVQQGDLHELTQLHLGAAIIIVQAVLPGMRERQFGRIVMISSRAALGLQTRTSYAATKAGMIGMARTWALELAPFGITVNVVAPGPIGDTDMFRDVVPAGSERENAIAKSIPVGRLGRSDDVARAVLFFADPQNSFVTGQLLYVCGGASIASISL
;
A
#
# COMPACT_ATOMS: atom_id res chain seq x y z
N MET A 1 19.22 18.72 -12.41
CA MET A 1 18.53 17.60 -11.73
C MET A 1 17.66 16.95 -12.78
N SER A 2 17.71 15.64 -12.99
CA SER A 2 16.88 14.96 -13.97
C SER A 2 15.42 15.21 -13.58
N GLY A 3 14.62 15.68 -14.54
CA GLY A 3 13.23 16.08 -14.30
C GLY A 3 12.26 14.91 -14.07
N ARG A 4 12.73 13.73 -13.64
CA ARG A 4 11.89 12.56 -13.34
C ARG A 4 11.21 12.73 -11.98
N PRO A 5 9.90 12.51 -11.86
CA PRO A 5 9.22 12.49 -10.58
C PRO A 5 9.74 11.32 -9.73
N VAL A 6 9.81 11.52 -8.41
CA VAL A 6 10.31 10.48 -7.49
C VAL A 6 9.18 9.95 -6.62
N ALA A 7 9.04 8.63 -6.57
CA ALA A 7 8.07 7.94 -5.73
C ALA A 7 8.74 7.14 -4.61
N VAL A 8 8.18 7.18 -3.40
CA VAL A 8 8.49 6.23 -2.33
C VAL A 8 7.45 5.13 -2.32
N VAL A 9 7.88 3.87 -2.30
CA VAL A 9 7.01 2.69 -2.18
C VAL A 9 7.47 1.86 -0.99
N THR A 10 6.62 1.70 0.02
CA THR A 10 6.92 0.79 1.12
C THR A 10 6.56 -0.66 0.77
N GLY A 11 7.40 -1.61 1.18
CA GLY A 11 7.21 -3.01 0.82
C GLY A 11 7.39 -3.28 -0.68
N GLY A 12 8.27 -2.53 -1.35
CA GLY A 12 8.49 -2.61 -2.80
C GLY A 12 9.32 -3.82 -3.26
N SER A 13 9.74 -4.71 -2.36
CA SER A 13 10.62 -5.84 -2.71
C SER A 13 9.90 -7.02 -3.35
N SER A 14 8.61 -7.24 -3.12
CA SER A 14 7.86 -8.38 -3.67
C SER A 14 6.38 -8.03 -3.91
N GLY A 15 5.63 -8.94 -4.54
CA GLY A 15 4.20 -8.90 -4.70
C GLY A 15 3.66 -7.57 -5.26
N ILE A 16 2.62 -7.03 -4.62
CA ILE A 16 1.97 -5.77 -5.03
C ILE A 16 2.97 -4.61 -5.07
N GLY A 17 3.83 -4.49 -4.04
CA GLY A 17 4.81 -3.40 -3.98
C GLY A 17 5.81 -3.43 -5.13
N ALA A 18 6.34 -4.61 -5.50
CA ALA A 18 7.23 -4.76 -6.64
C ALA A 18 6.53 -4.43 -7.97
N ALA A 19 5.26 -4.85 -8.14
CA ALA A 19 4.47 -4.48 -9.32
C ALA A 19 4.26 -2.96 -9.41
N ILE A 20 3.98 -2.30 -8.29
CA ILE A 20 3.85 -0.84 -8.23
C ILE A 20 5.17 -0.17 -8.62
N CYS A 21 6.32 -0.62 -8.06
CA CYS A 21 7.63 -0.07 -8.41
C CYS A 21 7.91 -0.16 -9.91
N ARG A 22 7.72 -1.34 -10.52
CA ARG A 22 7.92 -1.54 -11.96
C ARG A 22 7.04 -0.62 -12.79
N ARG A 23 5.75 -0.53 -12.48
CA ARG A 23 4.81 0.33 -13.20
C ARG A 23 5.10 1.83 -13.07
N LEU A 24 5.57 2.28 -11.92
CA LEU A 24 6.00 3.67 -11.73
C LEU A 24 7.26 3.97 -12.55
N ILE A 25 8.23 3.04 -12.60
CA ILE A 25 9.44 3.16 -13.43
C ILE A 25 9.07 3.21 -14.92
N GLU A 26 8.18 2.34 -15.39
CA GLU A 26 7.66 2.35 -16.76
C GLU A 26 6.98 3.68 -17.13
N ARG A 27 6.45 4.40 -16.14
CA ARG A 27 5.86 5.74 -16.28
C ARG A 27 6.87 6.88 -16.06
N GLY A 28 8.15 6.56 -16.02
CA GLY A 28 9.23 7.54 -15.96
C GLY A 28 9.55 8.07 -14.57
N HIS A 29 9.14 7.40 -13.48
CA HIS A 29 9.54 7.75 -12.13
C HIS A 29 10.89 7.14 -11.78
N ASP A 30 11.64 7.83 -10.91
CA ASP A 30 12.59 7.18 -10.03
C ASP A 30 11.84 6.67 -8.80
N VAL A 31 12.17 5.46 -8.32
CA VAL A 31 11.43 4.83 -7.23
C VAL A 31 12.36 4.48 -6.07
N VAL A 32 12.05 4.96 -4.87
CA VAL A 32 12.71 4.55 -3.63
C VAL A 32 11.85 3.47 -2.97
N SER A 33 12.37 2.25 -2.87
CA SER A 33 11.72 1.13 -2.20
C SER A 33 12.19 1.02 -0.75
N LEU A 34 11.30 1.19 0.21
CA LEU A 34 11.55 0.98 1.64
C LEU A 34 11.04 -0.40 2.06
N ALA A 35 11.91 -1.36 2.34
CA ALA A 35 11.53 -2.72 2.70
C ALA A 35 12.61 -3.43 3.52
N ARG A 36 12.28 -4.52 4.21
CA ARG A 36 13.24 -5.31 5.02
C ARG A 36 14.30 -6.05 4.18
N ARG A 37 14.07 -6.22 2.88
CA ARG A 37 15.00 -6.89 1.94
C ARG A 37 14.97 -6.17 0.60
N ARG A 38 16.06 -6.25 -0.13
CA ARG A 38 16.11 -5.72 -1.48
C ARG A 38 15.24 -6.55 -2.42
N PRO A 39 14.68 -5.93 -3.49
CA PRO A 39 14.08 -6.67 -4.60
C PRO A 39 15.09 -7.65 -5.23
N ASP A 40 14.58 -8.75 -5.80
CA ASP A 40 15.35 -9.74 -6.56
C ASP A 40 15.63 -9.31 -8.02
N TRP A 41 15.21 -8.11 -8.37
CA TRP A 41 15.40 -7.48 -9.67
C TRP A 41 16.05 -6.10 -9.50
N SER A 42 16.68 -5.60 -10.56
CA SER A 42 17.36 -4.30 -10.57
C SER A 42 16.90 -3.45 -11.75
N ASP A 43 16.87 -2.15 -11.54
CA ASP A 43 16.64 -1.12 -12.55
C ASP A 43 17.41 0.13 -12.13
N PRO A 44 18.02 0.90 -13.05
CA PRO A 44 18.73 2.15 -12.71
C PRO A 44 17.87 3.19 -12.00
N ALA A 45 16.54 3.16 -12.19
CA ALA A 45 15.58 4.04 -11.54
C ALA A 45 15.06 3.50 -10.20
N LEU A 46 15.55 2.32 -9.73
CA LEU A 46 15.15 1.73 -8.46
C LEU A 46 16.24 1.93 -7.40
N HIS A 47 15.88 2.62 -6.33
CA HIS A 47 16.73 2.87 -5.17
C HIS A 47 16.21 2.06 -3.97
N ALA A 48 16.85 0.93 -3.66
CA ALA A 48 16.44 0.08 -2.55
C ALA A 48 17.07 0.55 -1.22
N VAL A 49 16.24 0.82 -0.23
CA VAL A 49 16.61 1.15 1.16
C VAL A 49 16.08 0.05 2.07
N GLU A 50 17.00 -0.62 2.75
CA GLU A 50 16.65 -1.69 3.69
C GLU A 50 16.28 -1.09 5.05
N VAL A 51 15.03 -1.32 5.49
CA VAL A 51 14.51 -0.83 6.77
C VAL A 51 13.35 -1.71 7.25
N ASP A 52 13.30 -1.96 8.56
CA ASP A 52 12.12 -2.54 9.22
C ASP A 52 11.20 -1.41 9.66
N LEU A 53 10.04 -1.32 9.02
CA LEU A 53 9.04 -0.28 9.29
C LEU A 53 8.22 -0.53 10.58
N THR A 54 8.43 -1.66 11.25
CA THR A 54 7.91 -1.91 12.61
C THR A 54 8.76 -1.19 13.68
N ASP A 55 10.00 -0.82 13.34
CA ASP A 55 10.86 0.02 14.14
C ASP A 55 10.64 1.50 13.77
N ALA A 56 10.03 2.26 14.69
CA ALA A 56 9.71 3.67 14.47
C ALA A 56 10.98 4.52 14.27
N LEU A 57 12.04 4.30 15.05
CA LEU A 57 13.29 5.06 14.96
C LEU A 57 14.01 4.78 13.64
N ALA A 58 14.12 3.52 13.25
CA ALA A 58 14.69 3.15 11.95
C ALA A 58 13.88 3.75 10.79
N THR A 59 12.54 3.77 10.92
CA THR A 59 11.64 4.39 9.92
C THR A 59 11.88 5.89 9.83
N GLU A 60 12.00 6.61 10.95
CA GLU A 60 12.30 8.05 11.00
C GLU A 60 13.64 8.38 10.33
N GLN A 61 14.69 7.62 10.65
CA GLN A 61 16.02 7.80 10.07
C GLN A 61 16.01 7.58 8.55
N ALA A 62 15.38 6.49 8.09
CA ALA A 62 15.26 6.18 6.67
C ALA A 62 14.44 7.25 5.92
N ALA A 63 13.29 7.64 6.48
CA ALA A 63 12.42 8.66 5.88
C ALA A 63 13.11 10.02 5.76
N ALA A 64 13.83 10.46 6.80
CA ALA A 64 14.59 11.70 6.81
C ALA A 64 15.73 11.67 5.77
N ALA A 65 16.48 10.57 5.66
CA ALA A 65 17.53 10.41 4.67
C ALA A 65 16.98 10.47 3.23
N VAL A 66 15.86 9.79 2.98
CA VAL A 66 15.18 9.78 1.66
C VAL A 66 14.66 11.17 1.32
N ALA A 67 14.00 11.86 2.26
CA ALA A 67 13.48 13.22 2.04
C ALA A 67 14.60 14.26 1.77
N LYS A 68 15.80 14.05 2.35
CA LYS A 68 16.97 14.89 2.10
C LYS A 68 17.59 14.65 0.71
N GLN A 69 17.57 13.40 0.24
CA GLN A 69 18.22 12.99 -1.01
C GLN A 69 17.35 13.20 -2.24
N PHE A 70 16.02 13.07 -2.09
CA PHE A 70 15.08 13.02 -3.20
C PHE A 70 13.93 14.01 -3.03
N ALA A 71 13.54 14.69 -4.13
CA ALA A 71 12.34 15.51 -4.19
C ALA A 71 11.09 14.64 -4.39
N ILE A 72 10.62 13.99 -3.31
CA ILE A 72 9.52 13.03 -3.37
C ILE A 72 8.21 13.70 -3.76
N SER A 73 7.60 13.22 -4.84
CA SER A 73 6.29 13.68 -5.36
C SER A 73 5.16 12.70 -5.09
N THR A 74 5.49 11.42 -4.86
CA THR A 74 4.50 10.35 -4.68
C THR A 74 4.92 9.46 -3.51
N VAL A 75 3.96 9.12 -2.64
CA VAL A 75 4.13 8.10 -1.59
C VAL A 75 3.10 7.01 -1.78
N VAL A 76 3.55 5.76 -1.89
CA VAL A 76 2.69 4.57 -1.88
C VAL A 76 3.01 3.75 -0.64
N HIS A 77 2.13 3.82 0.36
CA HIS A 77 2.28 3.02 1.57
C HIS A 77 1.60 1.66 1.38
N ASN A 78 2.42 0.66 1.02
CA ASN A 78 1.97 -0.70 0.69
C ASN A 78 2.43 -1.74 1.72
N ALA A 79 3.51 -1.50 2.46
CA ALA A 79 4.04 -2.45 3.43
C ALA A 79 2.95 -2.95 4.39
N GLY A 80 2.92 -4.24 4.62
CA GLY A 80 1.95 -4.85 5.53
C GLY A 80 2.18 -6.34 5.70
N VAL A 81 1.77 -6.85 6.85
CA VAL A 81 1.75 -8.27 7.18
C VAL A 81 0.42 -8.64 7.81
N ILE A 82 0.13 -9.92 7.91
CA ILE A 82 -1.06 -10.47 8.56
C ILE A 82 -0.64 -11.25 9.81
N ARG A 83 -1.42 -11.12 10.89
CA ARG A 83 -1.33 -11.94 12.09
C ARG A 83 -2.71 -12.60 12.30
N PRO A 84 -2.93 -13.81 11.73
CA PRO A 84 -4.24 -14.44 11.78
C PRO A 84 -4.48 -15.10 13.14
N ALA A 85 -5.56 -14.72 13.82
CA ALA A 85 -6.00 -15.34 15.07
C ALA A 85 -7.52 -15.17 15.24
N LEU A 86 -8.19 -16.14 15.87
CA LEU A 86 -9.56 -15.93 16.38
C LEU A 86 -9.51 -14.96 17.56
N LEU A 87 -10.63 -14.30 17.86
CA LEU A 87 -10.67 -13.27 18.90
C LEU A 87 -10.12 -13.75 20.25
N ALA A 88 -10.36 -15.00 20.61
CA ALA A 88 -9.87 -15.59 21.86
C ALA A 88 -8.33 -15.66 21.94
N ASP A 89 -7.65 -15.70 20.80
CA ASP A 89 -6.21 -15.93 20.68
C ASP A 89 -5.43 -14.68 20.19
N VAL A 90 -6.11 -13.57 19.95
CA VAL A 90 -5.47 -12.32 19.48
C VAL A 90 -4.50 -11.79 20.52
N GLN A 91 -3.25 -11.57 20.10
CA GLN A 91 -2.22 -11.01 20.94
C GLN A 91 -2.16 -9.48 20.82
N GLN A 92 -2.04 -8.77 21.95
CA GLN A 92 -1.90 -7.30 21.97
C GLN A 92 -0.63 -6.85 21.25
N GLY A 93 0.45 -7.64 21.32
CA GLY A 93 1.69 -7.38 20.60
C GLY A 93 1.50 -7.33 19.08
N ASP A 94 0.67 -8.22 18.52
CA ASP A 94 0.33 -8.20 17.09
C ASP A 94 -0.41 -6.93 16.69
N LEU A 95 -1.31 -6.45 17.54
CA LEU A 95 -2.00 -5.18 17.29
C LEU A 95 -1.03 -4.00 17.29
N HIS A 96 -0.10 -3.96 18.25
CA HIS A 96 0.91 -2.90 18.31
C HIS A 96 1.82 -2.92 17.09
N GLU A 97 2.34 -4.10 16.70
CA GLU A 97 3.18 -4.27 15.52
C GLU A 97 2.46 -3.80 14.24
N LEU A 98 1.21 -4.25 14.04
CA LEU A 98 0.44 -3.88 12.87
C LEU A 98 0.05 -2.39 12.87
N THR A 99 -0.20 -1.81 14.05
CA THR A 99 -0.47 -0.38 14.18
C THR A 99 0.76 0.44 13.78
N GLN A 100 1.95 0.06 14.27
CA GLN A 100 3.19 0.73 13.88
C GLN A 100 3.46 0.58 12.39
N LEU A 101 3.36 -0.64 11.83
CA LEU A 101 3.66 -0.89 10.42
C LEU A 101 2.67 -0.20 9.47
N HIS A 102 1.35 -0.29 9.75
CA HIS A 102 0.33 0.18 8.83
C HIS A 102 -0.02 1.66 9.00
N LEU A 103 0.04 2.19 10.22
CA LEU A 103 -0.35 3.57 10.53
C LEU A 103 0.84 4.43 10.92
N GLY A 104 1.64 4.00 11.90
CA GLY A 104 2.79 4.75 12.39
C GLY A 104 3.82 5.04 11.30
N ALA A 105 4.24 4.01 10.56
CA ALA A 105 5.20 4.17 9.47
C ALA A 105 4.68 5.09 8.35
N ALA A 106 3.38 5.02 8.03
CA ALA A 106 2.78 5.93 7.05
C ALA A 106 2.86 7.39 7.52
N ILE A 107 2.56 7.66 8.80
CA ILE A 107 2.65 9.01 9.39
C ILE A 107 4.08 9.52 9.30
N ILE A 108 5.05 8.74 9.78
CA ILE A 108 6.47 9.11 9.78
C ILE A 108 6.97 9.45 8.38
N ILE A 109 6.72 8.57 7.41
CA ILE A 109 7.18 8.75 6.03
C ILE A 109 6.54 9.98 5.38
N VAL A 110 5.23 10.15 5.54
CA VAL A 110 4.53 11.29 4.94
C VAL A 110 4.98 12.60 5.59
N GLN A 111 5.13 12.65 6.91
CA GLN A 111 5.64 13.84 7.61
C GLN A 111 7.03 14.25 7.12
N ALA A 112 7.92 13.30 6.88
CA ALA A 112 9.27 13.58 6.40
C ALA A 112 9.30 14.24 5.01
N VAL A 113 8.39 13.86 4.10
CA VAL A 113 8.36 14.37 2.71
C VAL A 113 7.39 15.53 2.52
N LEU A 114 6.48 15.76 3.47
CA LEU A 114 5.42 16.76 3.39
C LEU A 114 5.90 18.20 3.17
N PRO A 115 6.97 18.69 3.85
CA PRO A 115 7.47 20.04 3.60
C PRO A 115 7.78 20.30 2.11
N GLY A 116 8.50 19.37 1.47
CA GLY A 116 8.82 19.48 0.05
C GLY A 116 7.59 19.36 -0.87
N MET A 117 6.59 18.54 -0.53
CA MET A 117 5.34 18.47 -1.28
C MET A 117 4.55 19.78 -1.17
N ARG A 118 4.48 20.38 0.03
CA ARG A 118 3.82 21.68 0.26
C ARG A 118 4.50 22.82 -0.50
N GLU A 119 5.84 22.88 -0.47
CA GLU A 119 6.60 23.89 -1.21
C GLU A 119 6.33 23.82 -2.72
N ARG A 120 6.27 22.61 -3.29
CA ARG A 120 5.97 22.40 -4.71
C ARG A 120 4.49 22.47 -5.06
N GLN A 121 3.60 22.61 -4.06
CA GLN A 121 2.14 22.60 -4.25
C GLN A 121 1.67 21.35 -5.02
N PHE A 122 2.33 20.22 -4.78
CA PHE A 122 2.08 18.96 -5.46
C PHE A 122 2.48 17.74 -4.61
N GLY A 123 1.59 16.78 -4.52
CA GLY A 123 1.86 15.48 -3.92
C GLY A 123 0.77 14.45 -4.24
N ARG A 124 1.16 13.18 -4.28
CA ARG A 124 0.26 12.04 -4.45
C ARG A 124 0.53 11.01 -3.36
N ILE A 125 -0.44 10.77 -2.50
CA ILE A 125 -0.33 9.78 -1.40
C ILE A 125 -1.37 8.68 -1.65
N VAL A 126 -0.91 7.44 -1.77
CA VAL A 126 -1.77 6.28 -1.98
C VAL A 126 -1.49 5.26 -0.89
N MET A 127 -2.53 4.89 -0.14
CA MET A 127 -2.44 3.87 0.90
C MET A 127 -3.04 2.54 0.41
N ILE A 128 -2.34 1.45 0.65
CA ILE A 128 -2.84 0.11 0.33
C ILE A 128 -3.52 -0.48 1.57
N SER A 129 -4.84 -0.35 1.62
CA SER A 129 -5.69 -0.98 2.62
C SER A 129 -5.97 -2.44 2.25
N SER A 130 -7.17 -2.93 2.48
CA SER A 130 -7.62 -4.29 2.11
C SER A 130 -9.13 -4.37 2.13
N ARG A 131 -9.72 -5.28 1.35
CA ARG A 131 -11.11 -5.67 1.53
C ARG A 131 -11.41 -6.16 2.96
N ALA A 132 -10.40 -6.68 3.66
CA ALA A 132 -10.54 -7.10 5.06
C ALA A 132 -10.91 -5.95 6.01
N ALA A 133 -10.77 -4.69 5.62
CA ALA A 133 -11.28 -3.53 6.36
C ALA A 133 -12.81 -3.56 6.57
N LEU A 134 -13.55 -4.33 5.75
CA LEU A 134 -14.99 -4.61 5.93
C LEU A 134 -15.29 -5.70 6.97
N GLY A 135 -14.27 -6.32 7.53
CA GLY A 135 -14.36 -7.48 8.39
C GLY A 135 -14.02 -8.79 7.65
N LEU A 136 -13.14 -9.57 8.25
CA LEU A 136 -12.77 -10.90 7.78
C LEU A 136 -12.38 -11.75 8.99
N GLN A 137 -12.92 -12.96 9.08
CA GLN A 137 -12.63 -13.89 10.17
C GLN A 137 -11.11 -14.08 10.33
N THR A 138 -10.64 -14.18 11.57
CA THR A 138 -9.23 -14.29 11.96
C THR A 138 -8.36 -13.05 11.65
N ARG A 139 -8.93 -11.90 11.38
CA ARG A 139 -8.18 -10.69 10.97
C ARG A 139 -8.43 -9.47 11.87
N THR A 140 -8.70 -9.67 13.16
CA THR A 140 -9.05 -8.59 14.10
C THR A 140 -8.09 -7.40 14.02
N SER A 141 -6.81 -7.59 14.33
CA SER A 141 -5.80 -6.52 14.31
C SER A 141 -5.55 -5.99 12.89
N TYR A 142 -5.50 -6.88 11.90
CA TYR A 142 -5.29 -6.49 10.51
C TYR A 142 -6.47 -5.67 9.96
N ALA A 143 -7.71 -6.11 10.17
CA ALA A 143 -8.90 -5.40 9.73
C ALA A 143 -9.01 -4.03 10.39
N ALA A 144 -8.75 -3.94 11.70
CA ALA A 144 -8.76 -2.69 12.45
C ALA A 144 -7.77 -1.67 11.87
N THR A 145 -6.52 -2.07 11.65
CA THR A 145 -5.49 -1.16 11.10
C THR A 145 -5.75 -0.80 9.64
N LYS A 146 -6.24 -1.73 8.81
CA LYS A 146 -6.60 -1.44 7.41
C LYS A 146 -7.85 -0.55 7.30
N ALA A 147 -8.79 -0.63 8.23
CA ALA A 147 -9.90 0.32 8.36
C ALA A 147 -9.41 1.70 8.85
N GLY A 148 -8.48 1.72 9.81
CA GLY A 148 -7.83 2.94 10.30
C GLY A 148 -7.14 3.74 9.19
N MET A 149 -6.48 3.07 8.22
CA MET A 149 -5.88 3.74 7.06
C MET A 149 -6.91 4.53 6.24
N ILE A 150 -8.15 4.05 6.13
CA ILE A 150 -9.21 4.73 5.37
C ILE A 150 -9.61 6.03 6.07
N GLY A 151 -9.78 6.00 7.40
CA GLY A 151 -10.07 7.19 8.20
C GLY A 151 -8.94 8.21 8.13
N MET A 152 -7.70 7.74 8.30
CA MET A 152 -6.49 8.57 8.24
C MET A 152 -6.34 9.24 6.87
N ALA A 153 -6.53 8.50 5.78
CA ALA A 153 -6.44 9.04 4.42
C ALA A 153 -7.48 10.13 4.14
N ARG A 154 -8.71 9.99 4.65
CA ARG A 154 -9.76 11.01 4.51
C ARG A 154 -9.42 12.28 5.27
N THR A 155 -8.89 12.17 6.49
CA THR A 155 -8.42 13.32 7.26
C THR A 155 -7.30 14.05 6.51
N TRP A 156 -6.29 13.32 6.05
CA TRP A 156 -5.18 13.91 5.30
C TRP A 156 -5.61 14.53 3.97
N ALA A 157 -6.61 13.94 3.30
CA ALA A 157 -7.17 14.50 2.08
C ALA A 157 -7.73 15.92 2.30
N LEU A 158 -8.43 16.14 3.43
CA LEU A 158 -8.96 17.46 3.80
C LEU A 158 -7.85 18.46 4.17
N GLU A 159 -6.86 18.01 4.95
CA GLU A 159 -5.77 18.86 5.44
C GLU A 159 -4.79 19.26 4.33
N LEU A 160 -4.60 18.40 3.32
CA LEU A 160 -3.54 18.54 2.32
C LEU A 160 -4.05 19.05 0.96
N ALA A 161 -5.35 18.99 0.69
CA ALA A 161 -5.94 19.49 -0.55
C ALA A 161 -5.58 20.96 -0.87
N PRO A 162 -5.53 21.90 0.09
CA PRO A 162 -5.13 23.28 -0.19
C PRO A 162 -3.70 23.43 -0.75
N PHE A 163 -2.87 22.38 -0.60
CA PHE A 163 -1.50 22.35 -1.10
C PHE A 163 -1.35 21.54 -2.41
N GLY A 164 -2.44 21.26 -3.12
CA GLY A 164 -2.41 20.44 -4.34
C GLY A 164 -2.02 18.97 -4.13
N ILE A 165 -2.11 18.47 -2.87
CA ILE A 165 -1.77 17.12 -2.49
C ILE A 165 -3.04 16.28 -2.39
N THR A 166 -3.11 15.15 -3.09
CA THR A 166 -4.22 14.21 -2.99
C THR A 166 -3.85 13.00 -2.15
N VAL A 167 -4.81 12.45 -1.40
CA VAL A 167 -4.65 11.25 -0.58
C VAL A 167 -5.78 10.29 -0.87
N ASN A 168 -5.44 9.08 -1.35
CA ASN A 168 -6.43 8.07 -1.72
C ASN A 168 -6.05 6.69 -1.21
N VAL A 169 -6.99 5.76 -1.23
CA VAL A 169 -6.84 4.40 -0.73
C VAL A 169 -7.20 3.40 -1.81
N VAL A 170 -6.34 2.41 -2.03
CA VAL A 170 -6.65 1.20 -2.79
C VAL A 170 -6.85 0.05 -1.81
N ALA A 171 -7.93 -0.71 -1.95
CA ALA A 171 -8.28 -1.85 -1.10
C ALA A 171 -8.35 -3.14 -1.94
N PRO A 172 -7.24 -3.91 -2.01
CA PRO A 172 -7.21 -5.16 -2.75
C PRO A 172 -8.11 -6.24 -2.12
N GLY A 173 -8.63 -7.12 -2.98
CA GLY A 173 -9.20 -8.41 -2.61
C GLY A 173 -8.13 -9.50 -2.53
N PRO A 174 -8.48 -10.77 -2.77
CA PRO A 174 -7.51 -11.87 -2.85
C PRO A 174 -6.60 -11.71 -4.08
N ILE A 175 -5.30 -11.49 -3.85
CA ILE A 175 -4.27 -11.31 -4.90
C ILE A 175 -3.37 -12.54 -4.92
N GLY A 176 -3.54 -13.36 -5.96
CA GLY A 176 -3.04 -14.72 -6.02
C GLY A 176 -1.53 -14.89 -6.23
N ASP A 177 -0.83 -13.86 -6.70
CA ASP A 177 0.60 -13.88 -7.00
C ASP A 177 1.45 -13.20 -5.90
N THR A 178 0.94 -13.11 -4.67
CA THR A 178 1.68 -12.57 -3.52
C THR A 178 2.11 -13.66 -2.54
N ASP A 179 3.28 -13.51 -1.91
CA ASP A 179 3.75 -14.40 -0.83
C ASP A 179 2.68 -14.53 0.25
N MET A 180 2.10 -13.41 0.70
CA MET A 180 1.04 -13.35 1.73
C MET A 180 -0.17 -14.24 1.41
N PHE A 181 -0.55 -14.38 0.15
CA PHE A 181 -1.63 -15.27 -0.26
C PHE A 181 -1.14 -16.71 -0.36
N ARG A 182 0.05 -16.94 -0.92
CA ARG A 182 0.63 -18.27 -1.13
C ARG A 182 1.00 -18.98 0.16
N ASP A 183 1.37 -18.25 1.20
CA ASP A 183 1.64 -18.80 2.54
C ASP A 183 0.43 -19.54 3.14
N VAL A 184 -0.80 -19.20 2.70
CA VAL A 184 -2.03 -19.79 3.23
C VAL A 184 -2.86 -20.56 2.18
N VAL A 185 -2.57 -20.35 0.89
CA VAL A 185 -3.29 -20.96 -0.24
C VAL A 185 -2.28 -21.47 -1.27
N PRO A 186 -1.95 -22.78 -1.27
CA PRO A 186 -1.04 -23.36 -2.26
C PRO A 186 -1.55 -23.18 -3.70
N ALA A 187 -0.62 -22.95 -4.63
CA ALA A 187 -0.94 -22.83 -6.05
C ALA A 187 -1.58 -24.12 -6.60
N GLY A 188 -2.61 -23.98 -7.42
CA GLY A 188 -3.33 -25.09 -8.04
C GLY A 188 -4.22 -25.91 -7.08
N SER A 189 -4.35 -25.48 -5.80
CA SER A 189 -5.18 -26.19 -4.82
C SER A 189 -6.67 -26.01 -5.08
N GLU A 190 -7.48 -26.96 -4.59
CA GLU A 190 -8.95 -26.83 -4.60
C GLU A 190 -9.41 -25.55 -3.88
N ARG A 191 -8.70 -25.17 -2.81
CA ARG A 191 -8.98 -23.94 -2.06
C ARG A 191 -8.75 -22.69 -2.91
N GLU A 192 -7.70 -22.66 -3.72
CA GLU A 192 -7.46 -21.55 -4.67
C GLU A 192 -8.60 -21.44 -5.67
N ASN A 193 -9.00 -22.57 -6.26
CA ASN A 193 -10.11 -22.65 -7.21
C ASN A 193 -11.45 -22.21 -6.58
N ALA A 194 -11.72 -22.65 -5.34
CA ALA A 194 -12.92 -22.24 -4.62
C ALA A 194 -12.95 -20.72 -4.36
N ILE A 195 -11.82 -20.16 -3.93
CA ILE A 195 -11.70 -18.70 -3.72
C ILE A 195 -11.91 -17.96 -5.05
N ALA A 196 -11.25 -18.39 -6.13
CA ALA A 196 -11.39 -17.77 -7.45
C ALA A 196 -12.86 -17.77 -7.94
N LYS A 197 -13.56 -18.89 -7.79
CA LYS A 197 -14.98 -19.03 -8.14
C LYS A 197 -15.91 -18.15 -7.28
N SER A 198 -15.54 -17.88 -6.01
CA SER A 198 -16.33 -17.02 -5.12
C SER A 198 -16.23 -15.53 -5.46
N ILE A 199 -15.25 -15.13 -6.28
CA ILE A 199 -15.08 -13.75 -6.74
C ILE A 199 -15.97 -13.54 -7.96
N PRO A 200 -16.84 -12.52 -8.03
CA PRO A 200 -17.74 -12.30 -9.15
C PRO A 200 -17.08 -12.29 -10.54
N VAL A 201 -15.86 -11.77 -10.67
CA VAL A 201 -15.11 -11.83 -11.95
C VAL A 201 -14.48 -13.20 -12.24
N GLY A 202 -14.67 -14.21 -11.40
CA GLY A 202 -14.27 -15.62 -11.62
C GLY A 202 -12.77 -15.90 -11.55
N ARG A 203 -11.96 -14.99 -11.03
CA ARG A 203 -10.50 -15.18 -10.88
C ARG A 203 -9.94 -14.48 -9.65
N LEU A 204 -8.79 -14.92 -9.21
CA LEU A 204 -7.95 -14.15 -8.29
C LEU A 204 -7.44 -12.86 -8.96
N GLY A 205 -7.23 -11.81 -8.16
CA GLY A 205 -6.51 -10.63 -8.59
C GLY A 205 -5.02 -10.94 -8.79
N ARG A 206 -4.35 -10.04 -9.52
CA ARG A 206 -2.89 -10.04 -9.68
C ARG A 206 -2.34 -8.75 -9.08
N SER A 207 -1.09 -8.76 -8.69
CA SER A 207 -0.36 -7.57 -8.21
C SER A 207 -0.47 -6.41 -9.20
N ASP A 208 -0.47 -6.71 -10.50
CA ASP A 208 -0.63 -5.71 -11.57
C ASP A 208 -2.04 -5.07 -11.61
N ASP A 209 -3.11 -5.80 -11.25
CA ASP A 209 -4.46 -5.21 -11.13
C ASP A 209 -4.46 -4.07 -10.08
N VAL A 210 -3.73 -4.27 -8.98
CA VAL A 210 -3.58 -3.27 -7.91
C VAL A 210 -2.68 -2.12 -8.34
N ALA A 211 -1.55 -2.42 -8.98
CA ALA A 211 -0.60 -1.41 -9.45
C ALA A 211 -1.25 -0.42 -10.42
N ARG A 212 -2.12 -0.87 -11.33
CA ARG A 212 -2.89 0.01 -12.24
C ARG A 212 -3.80 0.99 -11.49
N ALA A 213 -4.45 0.56 -10.42
CA ALA A 213 -5.27 1.43 -9.60
C ALA A 213 -4.42 2.48 -8.86
N VAL A 214 -3.23 2.08 -8.39
CA VAL A 214 -2.26 3.00 -7.80
C VAL A 214 -1.81 4.05 -8.81
N LEU A 215 -1.49 3.65 -10.05
CA LEU A 215 -1.11 4.59 -11.12
C LEU A 215 -2.20 5.60 -11.42
N PHE A 216 -3.48 5.20 -11.39
CA PHE A 216 -4.60 6.13 -11.54
C PHE A 216 -4.56 7.24 -10.47
N PHE A 217 -4.37 6.89 -9.19
CA PHE A 217 -4.26 7.87 -8.13
C PHE A 217 -2.93 8.64 -8.11
N ALA A 218 -1.88 8.08 -8.65
CA ALA A 218 -0.56 8.73 -8.77
C ALA A 218 -0.46 9.68 -9.97
N ASP A 219 -1.37 9.60 -10.93
CA ASP A 219 -1.37 10.43 -12.12
C ASP A 219 -1.60 11.92 -11.76
N PRO A 220 -0.72 12.84 -12.18
CA PRO A 220 -0.89 14.27 -11.97
C PRO A 220 -2.20 14.84 -12.52
N GLN A 221 -2.76 14.24 -13.58
CA GLN A 221 -4.01 14.70 -14.21
C GLN A 221 -5.25 14.42 -13.35
N ASN A 222 -5.17 13.46 -12.42
CA ASN A 222 -6.28 13.10 -11.52
C ASN A 222 -6.29 13.96 -10.24
N SER A 223 -6.01 15.26 -10.35
CA SER A 223 -5.88 16.18 -9.22
C SER A 223 -7.20 16.48 -8.50
N PHE A 224 -8.35 16.14 -9.11
CA PHE A 224 -9.67 16.33 -8.50
C PHE A 224 -10.19 15.09 -7.75
N VAL A 225 -9.34 14.04 -7.63
CA VAL A 225 -9.68 12.79 -6.94
C VAL A 225 -8.89 12.72 -5.63
N THR A 226 -9.53 12.97 -4.50
CA THR A 226 -8.93 12.87 -3.16
C THR A 226 -9.91 12.32 -2.14
N GLY A 227 -9.42 11.68 -1.07
CA GLY A 227 -10.23 11.05 -0.02
C GLY A 227 -10.99 9.79 -0.44
N GLN A 228 -10.69 9.24 -1.63
CA GLN A 228 -11.44 8.13 -2.20
C GLN A 228 -10.88 6.77 -1.79
N LEU A 229 -11.78 5.79 -1.70
CA LEU A 229 -11.48 4.39 -1.49
C LEU A 229 -11.88 3.60 -2.73
N LEU A 230 -10.91 2.94 -3.38
CA LEU A 230 -11.14 2.09 -4.53
C LEU A 230 -10.88 0.62 -4.17
N TYR A 231 -11.92 -0.20 -4.20
CA TYR A 231 -11.79 -1.65 -4.07
C TYR A 231 -11.32 -2.28 -5.39
N VAL A 232 -10.17 -2.96 -5.34
CA VAL A 232 -9.63 -3.76 -6.45
C VAL A 232 -9.78 -5.23 -6.06
N CYS A 233 -11.01 -5.74 -6.14
CA CYS A 233 -11.37 -7.02 -5.54
C CYS A 233 -12.26 -7.91 -6.45
N GLY A 234 -12.45 -7.54 -7.71
CA GLY A 234 -13.29 -8.31 -8.64
C GLY A 234 -14.76 -8.43 -8.21
N GLY A 235 -15.26 -7.47 -7.43
CA GLY A 235 -16.63 -7.49 -6.89
C GLY A 235 -16.78 -8.19 -5.54
N ALA A 236 -15.72 -8.79 -4.97
CA ALA A 236 -15.80 -9.53 -3.71
C ALA A 236 -16.21 -8.67 -2.49
N SER A 237 -16.12 -7.34 -2.57
CA SER A 237 -16.57 -6.42 -1.50
C SER A 237 -18.06 -6.15 -1.49
N ILE A 238 -18.77 -6.44 -2.59
CA ILE A 238 -20.20 -6.18 -2.77
C ILE A 238 -20.98 -7.45 -3.11
N ALA A 239 -20.30 -8.60 -3.26
CA ALA A 239 -20.95 -9.88 -3.54
C ALA A 239 -21.86 -10.26 -2.37
N SER A 240 -23.14 -10.43 -2.64
CA SER A 240 -24.11 -11.08 -1.77
C SER A 240 -24.06 -12.59 -1.99
N ILE A 241 -24.57 -13.37 -1.02
CA ILE A 241 -24.81 -14.79 -1.20
C ILE A 241 -25.82 -14.93 -2.35
N SER A 242 -25.45 -15.66 -3.40
CA SER A 242 -26.43 -16.08 -4.42
C SER A 242 -27.47 -16.98 -3.73
N LEU A 243 -28.72 -16.58 -3.74
CA LEU A 243 -29.86 -17.38 -3.31
C LEU A 243 -30.13 -18.49 -4.32
#